data_99451f2e668d041786571f0029bdb736
#
_entry.id   99451f2e668d041786571f0029bdb736
#
_cell.length_a   1.000
_cell.length_b   1.000
_cell.length_c   1.000
_cell.angle_alpha   90.00
_cell.angle_beta   90.00
_cell.angle_gamma   90.00
#
_symmetry.space_group_name_H-M   'P 1'
#
loop_
_entity.id
_entity.type
_entity.pdbx_description
1 polymer ?
#
loop_
_entity_poly.entity_id
_entity_poly.type
_entity_poly.pdbx_seq_one_letter_code
_entity_poly.pdbx_strand_id
1 'polypeptide(L)'
;MNMNEKYKILFVCLGNICRSPAAEAVFRDRVEKAGLAGRFEIDSAGLIGYHAGDGADLRMKAHAARRGYRLDSISRPVAPEDFDRFDRIVG
;
A
#
# COMPACT_ATOMS: atom_id res chain seq x y z
N MET A 1 -8.27 -9.25 20.84
CA MET A 1 -7.78 -8.05 20.15
C MET A 1 -8.39 -6.80 20.75
N ASN A 2 -7.56 -5.83 21.10
CA ASN A 2 -8.02 -4.56 21.64
C ASN A 2 -8.74 -3.78 20.53
N MET A 3 -9.84 -3.09 20.85
CA MET A 3 -10.60 -2.30 19.89
C MET A 3 -9.79 -1.17 19.24
N ASN A 4 -8.70 -0.73 19.90
CA ASN A 4 -7.82 0.32 19.40
C ASN A 4 -6.69 -0.20 18.51
N GLU A 5 -6.53 -1.51 18.40
CA GLU A 5 -5.49 -2.10 17.57
C GLU A 5 -5.96 -2.21 16.14
N LYS A 6 -5.06 -1.87 15.21
CA LYS A 6 -5.30 -2.01 13.79
C LYS A 6 -4.57 -3.23 13.26
N TYR A 7 -5.19 -3.91 12.31
CA TYR A 7 -4.52 -4.94 11.54
C TYR A 7 -3.66 -4.26 10.47
N LYS A 8 -2.37 -4.54 10.45
CA LYS A 8 -1.40 -3.83 9.63
C LYS A 8 -0.99 -4.68 8.45
N ILE A 9 -1.24 -4.19 7.23
CA ILE A 9 -0.94 -4.90 5.99
C ILE A 9 0.03 -4.10 5.15
N LEU A 10 1.09 -4.76 4.66
CA LEU A 10 2.07 -4.18 3.76
C LEU A 10 2.00 -4.90 2.42
N PHE A 11 1.76 -4.15 1.34
CA PHE A 11 1.84 -4.67 -0.02
C PHE A 11 3.23 -4.39 -0.58
N VAL A 12 3.84 -5.39 -1.21
CA VAL A 12 5.22 -5.34 -1.68
C VAL A 12 5.29 -5.70 -3.15
N CYS A 13 6.04 -4.92 -3.94
CA CYS A 13 6.42 -5.30 -5.30
C CYS A 13 7.87 -4.87 -5.52
N LEU A 14 8.41 -5.10 -6.71
CA LEU A 14 9.84 -4.88 -6.95
C LEU A 14 10.26 -3.43 -6.66
N GLY A 15 9.61 -2.45 -7.29
CA GLY A 15 10.00 -1.03 -7.18
C GLY A 15 9.05 -0.14 -6.42
N ASN A 16 7.90 -0.66 -5.95
CA ASN A 16 6.87 0.10 -5.24
C ASN A 16 6.30 1.28 -6.03
N ILE A 17 6.18 1.15 -7.36
CA ILE A 17 5.60 2.21 -8.20
C ILE A 17 4.37 1.76 -8.99
N CYS A 18 4.09 0.48 -9.08
CA CYS A 18 3.03 -0.06 -9.93
C CYS A 18 2.07 -0.95 -9.15
N ARG A 19 2.43 -2.23 -8.97
CA ARG A 19 1.51 -3.23 -8.39
C ARG A 19 1.18 -3.00 -6.93
N SER A 20 2.18 -2.73 -6.09
CA SER A 20 1.92 -2.55 -4.67
C SER A 20 1.17 -1.25 -4.35
N PRO A 21 1.46 -0.10 -5.00
CA PRO A 21 0.62 1.08 -4.82
C PRO A 21 -0.82 0.86 -5.29
N ALA A 22 -1.02 0.13 -6.39
CA ALA A 22 -2.36 -0.17 -6.88
C ALA A 22 -3.12 -1.06 -5.90
N ALA A 23 -2.48 -2.12 -5.39
CA ALA A 23 -3.08 -3.02 -4.40
C ALA A 23 -3.43 -2.26 -3.11
N GLU A 24 -2.56 -1.40 -2.66
CA GLU A 24 -2.80 -0.54 -1.49
C GLU A 24 -4.05 0.31 -1.70
N ALA A 25 -4.15 1.00 -2.83
CA ALA A 25 -5.27 1.90 -3.13
C ALA A 25 -6.59 1.14 -3.23
N VAL A 26 -6.61 -0.01 -3.90
CA VAL A 26 -7.82 -0.82 -4.05
C VAL A 26 -8.27 -1.37 -2.69
N PHE A 27 -7.35 -1.89 -1.91
CA PHE A 27 -7.68 -2.44 -0.59
C PHE A 27 -8.20 -1.34 0.34
N ARG A 28 -7.56 -0.17 0.32
CA ARG A 28 -7.98 0.98 1.12
C ARG A 28 -9.41 1.41 0.77
N ASP A 29 -9.74 1.46 -0.52
CA ASP A 29 -11.08 1.78 -0.98
C ASP A 29 -12.10 0.74 -0.49
N ARG A 30 -11.75 -0.54 -0.56
CA ARG A 30 -12.63 -1.63 -0.12
C ARG A 30 -12.94 -1.56 1.37
N VAL A 31 -11.92 -1.31 2.21
CA VAL A 31 -12.14 -1.23 3.65
C VAL A 31 -12.91 0.03 4.03
N GLU A 32 -12.75 1.13 3.31
CA GLU A 32 -13.55 2.32 3.52
C GLU A 32 -15.02 2.07 3.20
N LYS A 33 -15.31 1.44 2.07
CA LYS A 33 -16.69 1.11 1.67
C LYS A 33 -17.35 0.12 2.62
N ALA A 34 -16.57 -0.75 3.24
CA ALA A 34 -17.07 -1.70 4.24
C ALA A 34 -17.21 -1.08 5.64
N GLY A 35 -16.83 0.19 5.82
CA GLY A 35 -16.86 0.84 7.12
C GLY A 35 -15.78 0.38 8.08
N LEU A 36 -14.67 -0.18 7.57
CA LEU A 36 -13.61 -0.79 8.37
C LEU A 36 -12.29 -0.02 8.31
N ALA A 37 -12.27 1.20 7.74
CA ALA A 37 -11.03 1.97 7.56
C ALA A 37 -10.27 2.16 8.87
N GLY A 38 -10.96 2.35 9.99
CA GLY A 38 -10.32 2.52 11.30
C GLY A 38 -9.70 1.26 11.89
N ARG A 39 -9.91 0.09 11.26
CA ARG A 39 -9.39 -1.19 11.75
C ARG A 39 -8.16 -1.67 10.99
N PHE A 40 -7.75 -0.97 9.94
CA PHE A 40 -6.62 -1.37 9.11
C PHE A 40 -5.61 -0.24 8.99
N GLU A 41 -4.33 -0.59 9.09
CA GLU A 41 -3.23 0.25 8.65
C GLU A 41 -2.68 -0.38 7.38
N ILE A 42 -2.64 0.36 6.28
CA ILE A 42 -2.31 -0.16 4.96
C ILE A 42 -1.16 0.66 4.39
N ASP A 43 -0.14 -0.03 3.88
CA ASP A 43 1.02 0.63 3.27
C ASP A 43 1.57 -0.23 2.14
N SER A 44 2.55 0.28 1.43
CA SER A 44 3.25 -0.45 0.37
C SER A 44 4.74 -0.14 0.39
N ALA A 45 5.53 -1.08 -0.13
CA ALA A 45 6.98 -0.94 -0.18
C ALA A 45 7.54 -1.74 -1.34
N GLY A 46 8.80 -1.49 -1.71
CA GLY A 46 9.50 -2.20 -2.78
C GLY A 46 10.62 -3.08 -2.26
N LEU A 47 10.94 -4.11 -3.01
CA LEU A 47 12.08 -4.98 -2.68
C LEU A 47 13.42 -4.31 -2.95
N ILE A 48 13.45 -3.35 -3.89
CA ILE A 48 14.65 -2.56 -4.18
C ILE A 48 14.31 -1.08 -4.07
N GLY A 49 15.32 -0.26 -3.75
CA GLY A 49 15.14 1.17 -3.55
C GLY A 49 15.34 2.03 -4.79
N TYR A 50 15.33 1.44 -5.99
CA TYR A 50 15.63 2.16 -7.22
C TYR A 50 14.70 3.37 -7.46
N HIS A 51 13.44 3.22 -7.12
CA HIS A 51 12.44 4.28 -7.28
C HIS A 51 12.09 4.97 -5.96
N ALA A 52 12.93 4.83 -4.92
CA ALA A 52 12.64 5.43 -3.62
C ALA A 52 12.45 6.95 -3.75
N GLY A 53 11.37 7.45 -3.16
CA GLY A 53 11.00 8.86 -3.27
C GLY A 53 10.12 9.21 -4.46
N ASP A 54 9.97 8.29 -5.43
CA ASP A 54 9.12 8.53 -6.60
C ASP A 54 7.66 8.25 -6.27
N GLY A 55 6.76 8.94 -6.96
CA GLY A 55 5.34 8.62 -6.92
C GLY A 55 5.06 7.35 -7.72
N ALA A 56 3.80 6.91 -7.70
CA ALA A 56 3.37 5.74 -8.47
C ALA A 56 3.57 5.98 -9.97
N ASP A 57 3.72 4.87 -10.71
CA ASP A 57 3.87 4.92 -12.18
C ASP A 57 2.72 5.70 -12.81
N LEU A 58 3.06 6.62 -13.74
CA LEU A 58 2.06 7.50 -14.35
C LEU A 58 0.98 6.76 -15.13
N ARG A 59 1.35 5.67 -15.81
CA ARG A 59 0.36 4.86 -16.53
C ARG A 59 -0.60 4.18 -15.56
N MET A 60 -0.08 3.66 -14.49
CA MET A 60 -0.90 3.02 -13.45
C MET A 60 -1.79 4.04 -12.76
N LYS A 61 -1.27 5.25 -12.47
CA LYS A 61 -2.08 6.33 -11.92
C LYS A 61 -3.25 6.68 -12.82
N ALA A 62 -3.01 6.78 -14.14
CA ALA A 62 -4.05 7.11 -15.10
C ALA A 62 -5.11 6.02 -15.17
N HIS A 63 -4.70 4.75 -15.24
CA HIS A 63 -5.64 3.62 -15.25
C HIS A 63 -6.46 3.54 -13.96
N ALA A 64 -5.81 3.73 -12.83
CA ALA A 64 -6.48 3.71 -11.53
C ALA A 64 -7.49 4.86 -11.41
N ALA A 65 -7.13 6.06 -11.86
CA ALA A 65 -8.01 7.23 -11.81
C ALA A 65 -9.29 7.00 -12.61
N ARG A 66 -9.20 6.33 -13.77
CA ARG A 66 -10.38 5.99 -14.57
C ARG A 66 -11.35 5.07 -13.84
N ARG A 67 -10.86 4.31 -12.86
CA ARG A 67 -11.65 3.40 -12.04
C ARG A 67 -11.98 3.97 -10.66
N GLY A 68 -11.64 5.23 -10.42
CA GLY A 68 -11.95 5.92 -9.17
C GLY A 68 -10.93 5.71 -8.05
N TYR A 69 -9.74 5.18 -8.36
CA TYR A 69 -8.69 4.97 -7.37
C TYR A 69 -7.60 6.02 -7.45
N ARG A 70 -7.09 6.43 -6.30
CA ARG A 70 -5.97 7.39 -6.19
C ARG A 70 -4.71 6.68 -5.74
N LEU A 71 -3.64 6.81 -6.52
CA LEU A 71 -2.33 6.26 -6.20
C LEU A 71 -1.42 7.37 -5.69
N ASP A 72 -1.53 7.68 -4.42
CA ASP A 72 -0.81 8.78 -3.78
C ASP A 72 0.46 8.36 -3.04
N SER A 73 0.74 7.06 -2.99
CA SER A 73 1.89 6.56 -2.24
C SER A 73 3.22 6.97 -2.88
N ILE A 74 4.23 7.15 -2.03
CA ILE A 74 5.59 7.42 -2.44
C ILE A 74 6.41 6.13 -2.29
N SER A 75 7.19 5.79 -3.31
CA SER A 75 7.99 4.58 -3.31
C SER A 75 9.00 4.58 -2.16
N ARG A 76 9.09 3.48 -1.43
CA ARG A 76 10.09 3.25 -0.40
C ARG A 76 10.53 1.80 -0.39
N PRO A 77 11.79 1.50 -0.06
CA PRO A 77 12.22 0.10 0.08
C PRO A 77 11.64 -0.53 1.35
N VAL A 78 11.50 -1.85 1.33
CA VAL A 78 11.19 -2.62 2.53
C VAL A 78 12.35 -2.48 3.50
N ALA A 79 12.05 -2.23 4.77
CA ALA A 79 13.04 -2.14 5.83
C ALA A 79 12.87 -3.32 6.80
N PRO A 80 13.93 -3.71 7.55
CA PRO A 80 13.80 -4.80 8.53
C PRO A 80 12.67 -4.59 9.53
N GLU A 81 12.39 -3.35 9.92
CA GLU A 81 11.33 -3.01 10.85
C GLU A 81 9.94 -3.37 10.34
N ASP A 82 9.77 -3.46 9.02
CA ASP A 82 8.48 -3.81 8.42
C ASP A 82 8.04 -5.22 8.80
N PHE A 83 8.99 -6.14 8.98
CA PHE A 83 8.69 -7.52 9.36
C PHE A 83 8.14 -7.62 10.79
N ASP A 84 8.49 -6.68 11.65
CA ASP A 84 7.97 -6.63 13.02
C ASP A 84 6.72 -5.76 13.12
N ARG A 85 6.59 -4.77 12.24
CA ARG A 85 5.53 -3.77 12.30
C ARG A 85 4.21 -4.26 11.68
N PHE A 86 4.27 -5.02 10.60
CA PHE A 86 3.08 -5.43 9.85
C PHE A 86 2.65 -6.84 10.22
N ASP A 87 1.34 -7.02 10.35
CA ASP A 87 0.73 -8.32 10.66
C ASP A 87 0.74 -9.22 9.42
N ARG A 88 0.69 -8.62 8.23
CA ARG A 88 0.72 -9.37 6.98
C ARG A 88 1.49 -8.60 5.91
N ILE A 89 2.33 -9.33 5.19
CA ILE A 89 3.09 -8.81 4.05
C ILE A 89 2.66 -9.61 2.82
N VAL A 90 2.18 -8.90 1.79
CA VAL A 90 1.63 -9.51 0.57
C VAL A 90 2.51 -9.09 -0.61
N GLY A 91 3.08 -10.09 -1.26
CA GLY A 91 3.91 -9.88 -2.44
C GLY A 91 3.21 -10.21 -3.76
#